data_4fdee020e9c575b99760780cbb89782f
#
_entry.id   4fdee020e9c575b99760780cbb89782f
#
_cell.length_a   1.000
_cell.length_b   1.000
_cell.length_c   1.000
_cell.angle_alpha   90.00
_cell.angle_beta   90.00
_cell.angle_gamma   90.00
#
_symmetry.space_group_name_H-M   'P 1'
#
loop_
_entity.id
_entity.type
_entity.pdbx_description
1 polymer ?
#
loop_
_entity_poly.entity_id
_entity_poly.type
_entity_poly.pdbx_seq_one_letter_code
_entity_poly.pdbx_strand_id
1 'polypeptide(L)'
;MPQYLSPAWFEAADAALRADAGLAAAGRGIHLVLQQTVDDPAPGTTWHIRVDDGAVSLLVGAADDATVTFHCDRATALDVHRGRTSAQAAFMAGHLRVGGDVGALLAHQELLAGLTDVLAPLREPAG
;
A
#
# COMPACT_ATOMS: atom_id res chain seq x y z
N MET A 1 -5.52 5.24 18.13
CA MET A 1 -5.23 4.78 16.75
C MET A 1 -4.59 5.94 15.96
N PRO A 2 -3.44 5.75 15.33
CA PRO A 2 -2.84 6.82 14.53
C PRO A 2 -3.73 7.22 13.36
N GLN A 3 -3.74 8.50 13.06
CA GLN A 3 -4.46 9.01 11.90
C GLN A 3 -3.81 8.51 10.61
N TYR A 4 -4.61 8.10 9.65
CA TYR A 4 -4.15 7.60 8.36
C TYR A 4 -3.19 8.60 7.70
N LEU A 5 -2.06 8.09 7.24
CA LEU A 5 -0.97 8.85 6.59
C LEU A 5 -0.25 9.85 7.50
N SER A 6 -0.47 9.80 8.82
CA SER A 6 0.37 10.55 9.77
C SER A 6 1.72 9.85 9.95
N PRO A 7 2.76 10.53 10.46
CA PRO A 7 4.03 9.88 10.76
C PRO A 7 3.89 8.67 11.69
N ALA A 8 3.03 8.76 12.69
CA ALA A 8 2.76 7.65 13.61
C ALA A 8 2.10 6.47 12.89
N TRP A 9 1.21 6.75 11.93
CA TRP A 9 0.58 5.69 11.13
C TRP A 9 1.63 4.97 10.26
N PHE A 10 2.52 5.71 9.62
CA PHE A 10 3.59 5.11 8.82
C PHE A 10 4.50 4.22 9.65
N GLU A 11 4.86 4.66 10.86
CA GLU A 11 5.66 3.83 11.78
C GLU A 11 4.93 2.54 12.16
N ALA A 12 3.66 2.64 12.51
CA ALA A 12 2.85 1.48 12.88
C ALA A 12 2.69 0.51 11.70
N ALA A 13 2.47 1.03 10.50
CA ALA A 13 2.33 0.23 9.29
C ALA A 13 3.63 -0.50 8.95
N ASP A 14 4.77 0.19 9.01
CA ASP A 14 6.07 -0.41 8.76
C ASP A 14 6.37 -1.52 9.77
N ALA A 15 6.13 -1.26 11.04
CA ALA A 15 6.36 -2.26 12.10
C ALA A 15 5.48 -3.50 11.90
N ALA A 16 4.21 -3.31 11.53
CA ALA A 16 3.28 -4.42 11.28
C ALA A 16 3.72 -5.26 10.08
N LEU A 17 4.16 -4.61 9.00
CA LEU A 17 4.63 -5.31 7.81
C LEU A 17 5.91 -6.10 8.07
N ARG A 18 6.86 -5.51 8.81
CA ARG A 18 8.13 -6.17 9.14
C ARG A 18 7.95 -7.38 10.05
N ALA A 19 6.94 -7.33 10.93
CA ALA A 19 6.72 -8.36 11.93
C ALA A 19 5.88 -9.54 11.44
N ASP A 20 5.23 -9.44 10.29
CA ASP A 20 4.28 -10.44 9.84
C ASP A 20 4.99 -11.61 9.16
N ALA A 21 4.94 -12.80 9.80
CA ALA A 21 5.57 -14.00 9.29
C ALA A 21 4.91 -14.51 8.00
N GLY A 22 3.61 -14.30 7.84
CA GLY A 22 2.88 -14.69 6.63
C GLY A 22 3.34 -13.91 5.41
N LEU A 23 3.57 -12.58 5.59
CA LEU A 23 4.12 -11.74 4.52
C LEU A 23 5.55 -12.14 4.19
N ALA A 24 6.37 -12.43 5.18
CA ALA A 24 7.74 -12.88 4.96
C ALA A 24 7.77 -14.16 4.11
N ALA A 25 6.88 -15.10 4.42
CA ALA A 25 6.78 -16.35 3.65
C ALA A 25 6.25 -16.10 2.22
N ALA A 26 5.20 -15.28 2.08
CA ALA A 26 4.61 -14.97 0.78
C ALA A 26 5.57 -14.17 -0.12
N GLY A 27 6.40 -13.33 0.47
CA GLY A 27 7.37 -12.49 -0.26
C GLY A 27 8.69 -13.16 -0.58
N ARG A 28 8.89 -14.40 -0.14
CA ARG A 28 10.15 -15.09 -0.35
C ARG A 28 10.44 -15.29 -1.84
N GLY A 29 11.61 -14.85 -2.29
CA GLY A 29 11.99 -14.90 -3.70
C GLY A 29 11.37 -13.80 -4.56
N ILE A 30 10.59 -12.89 -3.97
CA ILE A 30 9.93 -11.80 -4.69
C ILE A 30 10.67 -10.49 -4.44
N HIS A 31 10.87 -9.71 -5.51
CA HIS A 31 11.39 -8.35 -5.47
C HIS A 31 10.33 -7.43 -6.08
N LEU A 32 9.70 -6.62 -5.24
CA LEU A 32 8.57 -5.79 -5.67
C LEU A 32 8.61 -4.47 -4.91
N VAL A 33 8.39 -3.37 -5.60
CA VAL A 33 8.28 -2.04 -5.01
C VAL A 33 6.98 -1.43 -5.45
N LEU A 34 6.07 -1.21 -4.50
CA LEU A 34 4.76 -0.62 -4.73
C LEU A 34 4.78 0.81 -4.22
N GLN A 35 4.67 1.78 -5.10
CA GLN A 35 4.63 3.18 -4.73
C GLN A 35 3.22 3.71 -4.82
N GLN A 36 2.80 4.48 -3.82
CA GLN A 36 1.51 5.13 -3.83
C GLN A 36 1.67 6.63 -3.61
N THR A 37 0.94 7.41 -4.41
CA THR A 37 0.85 8.85 -4.27
C THR A 37 -0.61 9.22 -4.04
N VAL A 38 -0.85 9.99 -2.99
CA VAL A 38 -2.14 10.59 -2.68
C VAL A 38 -2.01 12.09 -2.91
N ASP A 39 -2.78 12.63 -3.85
CA ASP A 39 -2.63 14.02 -4.31
C ASP A 39 -3.04 15.06 -3.29
N ASP A 40 -3.93 14.72 -2.42
CA ASP A 40 -4.64 15.63 -1.54
C ASP A 40 -4.21 15.42 -0.09
N PRO A 41 -3.92 16.48 0.68
CA PRO A 41 -3.74 17.87 0.24
C PRO A 41 -2.42 18.07 -0.54
N ALA A 42 -2.37 19.09 -1.39
CA ALA A 42 -1.14 19.39 -2.10
C ALA A 42 -0.02 19.80 -1.11
N PRO A 43 1.25 19.42 -1.34
CA PRO A 43 1.82 18.77 -2.53
C PRO A 43 1.57 17.27 -2.64
N GLY A 44 0.77 16.69 -1.76
CA GLY A 44 0.48 15.27 -1.76
C GLY A 44 1.42 14.46 -0.86
N THR A 45 1.10 13.19 -0.70
CA THR A 45 1.89 12.25 0.11
C THR A 45 2.26 11.06 -0.74
N THR A 46 3.54 10.74 -0.77
CA THR A 46 4.05 9.57 -1.50
C THR A 46 4.77 8.65 -0.52
N TRP A 47 4.50 7.37 -0.63
CA TRP A 47 5.23 6.33 0.12
C TRP A 47 5.34 5.08 -0.75
N HIS A 48 6.19 4.15 -0.32
CA HIS A 48 6.32 2.89 -1.03
C HIS A 48 6.51 1.73 -0.06
N ILE A 49 6.05 0.56 -0.50
CA ILE A 49 6.25 -0.70 0.19
C ILE A 49 7.27 -1.50 -0.61
N ARG A 50 8.34 -1.95 0.06
CA ARG A 50 9.36 -2.80 -0.53
C ARG A 50 9.18 -4.22 -0.06
N VAL A 51 9.17 -5.14 -1.02
CA VAL A 51 9.28 -6.57 -0.76
C VAL A 51 10.58 -7.03 -1.38
N ASP A 52 11.49 -7.53 -0.54
CA ASP A 52 12.81 -7.97 -0.96
C ASP A 52 13.11 -9.32 -0.33
N ASP A 53 12.81 -10.39 -1.05
CA ASP A 53 13.03 -11.77 -0.62
C ASP A 53 12.51 -12.03 0.80
N GLY A 54 11.26 -11.65 1.03
CA GLY A 54 10.59 -11.83 2.32
C GLY A 54 10.75 -10.69 3.31
N ALA A 55 11.65 -9.74 3.08
CA ALA A 55 11.77 -8.53 3.89
C ALA A 55 10.76 -7.49 3.37
N VAL A 56 9.72 -7.24 4.14
CA VAL A 56 8.66 -6.29 3.77
C VAL A 56 8.78 -5.06 4.65
N SER A 57 8.85 -3.88 4.03
CA SER A 57 8.97 -2.61 4.73
C SER A 57 8.17 -1.53 4.03
N LEU A 58 7.81 -0.48 4.79
CA LEU A 58 7.15 0.71 4.28
C LEU A 58 8.03 1.92 4.55
N LEU A 59 8.25 2.73 3.53
CA LEU A 59 9.09 3.91 3.61
C LEU A 59 8.34 5.12 3.06
N VAL A 60 8.46 6.25 3.75
CA VAL A 60 7.90 7.50 3.27
C VAL A 60 8.78 8.07 2.18
N GLY A 61 8.17 8.56 1.10
CA GLY A 61 8.87 9.12 -0.03
C GLY A 61 8.78 8.25 -1.28
N ALA A 62 9.29 8.78 -2.38
CA ALA A 62 9.30 8.07 -3.65
C ALA A 62 10.45 7.09 -3.73
N ALA A 63 10.25 5.99 -4.44
CA ALA A 63 11.29 5.01 -4.75
C ALA A 63 11.79 5.26 -6.18
N ASP A 64 13.10 5.12 -6.37
CA ASP A 64 13.70 5.25 -7.71
C ASP A 64 13.40 4.03 -8.59
N ASP A 65 13.11 2.91 -7.96
CA ASP A 65 12.94 1.60 -8.58
C ASP A 65 11.54 1.04 -8.43
N ALA A 66 10.51 1.90 -8.39
CA ALA A 66 9.13 1.46 -8.24
C ALA A 66 8.73 0.49 -9.37
N THR A 67 8.24 -0.69 -8.98
CA THR A 67 7.74 -1.69 -9.92
C THR A 67 6.37 -1.28 -10.42
N VAL A 68 5.49 -0.88 -9.50
CA VAL A 68 4.13 -0.45 -9.79
C VAL A 68 3.87 0.85 -9.03
N THR A 69 3.17 1.77 -9.67
CA THR A 69 2.76 3.03 -9.05
C THR A 69 1.24 3.13 -9.00
N PHE A 70 0.75 3.66 -7.89
CA PHE A 70 -0.67 3.95 -7.69
C PHE A 70 -0.83 5.43 -7.43
N HIS A 71 -1.86 6.02 -7.98
CA HIS A 71 -2.11 7.45 -7.87
C HIS A 71 -3.60 7.69 -7.70
N CYS A 72 -3.99 8.35 -6.61
CA CYS A 72 -5.40 8.64 -6.32
C CYS A 72 -5.51 9.88 -5.43
N ASP A 73 -6.75 10.34 -5.21
CA ASP A 73 -7.01 11.39 -4.25
C ASP A 73 -7.16 10.82 -2.83
N ARG A 74 -7.21 11.70 -1.83
CA ARG A 74 -7.31 11.27 -0.43
C ARG A 74 -8.61 10.53 -0.14
N ALA A 75 -9.71 10.97 -0.71
CA ALA A 75 -11.02 10.34 -0.50
C ALA A 75 -10.99 8.88 -0.96
N THR A 76 -10.44 8.63 -2.14
CA THR A 76 -10.28 7.26 -2.68
C THR A 76 -9.33 6.44 -1.81
N ALA A 77 -8.21 7.00 -1.40
CA ALA A 77 -7.24 6.31 -0.55
C ALA A 77 -7.88 5.92 0.79
N LEU A 78 -8.65 6.80 1.40
CA LEU A 78 -9.35 6.52 2.65
C LEU A 78 -10.41 5.43 2.46
N ASP A 79 -11.17 5.46 1.38
CA ASP A 79 -12.21 4.46 1.12
C ASP A 79 -11.59 3.07 0.94
N VAL A 80 -10.49 2.96 0.23
CA VAL A 80 -9.75 1.70 0.10
C VAL A 80 -9.20 1.25 1.45
N HIS A 81 -8.57 2.16 2.18
CA HIS A 81 -7.99 1.85 3.50
C HIS A 81 -9.05 1.38 4.49
N ARG A 82 -10.24 2.01 4.50
CA ARG A 82 -11.35 1.66 5.40
C ARG A 82 -12.14 0.45 4.94
N GLY A 83 -11.83 -0.09 3.77
CA GLY A 83 -12.54 -1.25 3.22
C GLY A 83 -13.90 -0.94 2.62
N ARG A 84 -14.22 0.34 2.35
CA ARG A 84 -15.47 0.75 1.70
C ARG A 84 -15.49 0.40 0.22
N THR A 85 -14.31 0.38 -0.41
CA THR A 85 -14.13 -0.06 -1.78
C THR A 85 -12.81 -0.81 -1.88
N SER A 86 -12.62 -1.57 -2.94
CA SER A 86 -11.34 -2.20 -3.23
C SER A 86 -10.51 -1.35 -4.17
N ALA A 87 -9.20 -1.59 -4.20
CA ALA A 87 -8.33 -0.94 -5.18
C ALA A 87 -8.75 -1.27 -6.61
N GLN A 88 -9.20 -2.50 -6.86
CA GLN A 88 -9.68 -2.92 -8.16
C GLN A 88 -10.94 -2.15 -8.57
N ALA A 89 -11.91 -2.00 -7.67
CA ALA A 89 -13.13 -1.25 -7.94
C ALA A 89 -12.83 0.23 -8.20
N ALA A 90 -11.93 0.83 -7.41
CA ALA A 90 -11.49 2.21 -7.61
C ALA A 90 -10.81 2.40 -8.97
N PHE A 91 -9.99 1.44 -9.38
CA PHE A 91 -9.33 1.46 -10.69
C PHE A 91 -10.36 1.39 -11.83
N MET A 92 -11.32 0.49 -11.74
CA MET A 92 -12.36 0.33 -12.77
C MET A 92 -13.28 1.55 -12.86
N ALA A 93 -13.49 2.25 -11.75
CA ALA A 93 -14.27 3.49 -11.73
C ALA A 93 -13.50 4.72 -12.20
N GLY A 94 -12.18 4.58 -12.46
CA GLY A 94 -11.33 5.69 -12.88
C GLY A 94 -10.83 6.57 -11.76
N HIS A 95 -10.99 6.17 -10.50
CA HIS A 95 -10.54 6.93 -9.33
C HIS A 95 -9.13 6.60 -8.89
N LEU A 96 -8.57 5.49 -9.37
CA LEU A 96 -7.21 5.05 -9.09
C LEU A 96 -6.47 4.84 -10.41
N ARG A 97 -5.32 5.50 -10.56
CA ARG A 97 -4.43 5.28 -11.71
C ARG A 97 -3.34 4.30 -11.32
N VAL A 98 -3.05 3.39 -12.23
CA VAL A 98 -2.01 2.38 -12.03
C VAL A 98 -1.00 2.51 -13.16
N GLY A 99 0.28 2.63 -12.79
CA GLY A 99 1.39 2.70 -13.75
C GLY A 99 2.42 1.63 -13.47
N GLY A 100 3.40 1.51 -14.37
CA GLY A 100 4.47 0.55 -14.24
C GLY A 100 4.09 -0.85 -14.69
N ASP A 101 4.63 -1.86 -14.03
CA ASP A 101 4.42 -3.26 -14.38
C ASP A 101 3.14 -3.83 -13.77
N VAL A 102 2.03 -3.60 -14.46
CA VAL A 102 0.71 -4.10 -14.00
C VAL A 102 0.68 -5.63 -13.95
N GLY A 103 1.47 -6.30 -14.79
CA GLY A 103 1.59 -7.76 -14.76
C GLY A 103 2.09 -8.29 -13.41
N ALA A 104 2.94 -7.52 -12.74
CA ALA A 104 3.42 -7.89 -11.41
C ALA A 104 2.30 -7.94 -10.37
N LEU A 105 1.29 -7.08 -10.48
CA LEU A 105 0.11 -7.11 -9.61
C LEU A 105 -0.67 -8.42 -9.78
N LEU A 106 -0.86 -8.84 -11.01
CA LEU A 106 -1.57 -10.08 -11.32
C LEU A 106 -0.78 -11.30 -10.85
N ALA A 107 0.54 -11.25 -10.98
CA ALA A 107 1.42 -12.36 -10.60
C ALA A 107 1.50 -12.56 -9.08
N HIS A 108 1.29 -11.49 -8.28
CA HIS A 108 1.50 -11.51 -6.84
C HIS A 108 0.25 -11.14 -6.04
N GLN A 109 -0.91 -11.59 -6.46
CA GLN A 109 -2.19 -11.27 -5.83
C GLN A 109 -2.27 -11.72 -4.36
N GLU A 110 -1.71 -12.88 -4.03
CA GLU A 110 -1.70 -13.37 -2.65
C GLU A 110 -0.91 -12.46 -1.72
N LEU A 111 0.25 -12.00 -2.19
CA LEU A 111 1.07 -11.06 -1.44
C LEU A 111 0.33 -9.74 -1.21
N LEU A 112 -0.32 -9.23 -2.25
CA LEU A 112 -1.08 -7.97 -2.16
C LEU A 112 -2.25 -8.08 -1.19
N ALA A 113 -2.97 -9.21 -1.20
CA ALA A 113 -4.03 -9.48 -0.25
C ALA A 113 -3.49 -9.52 1.19
N GLY A 114 -2.34 -10.14 1.38
CA GLY A 114 -1.67 -10.18 2.67
C GLY A 114 -1.26 -8.81 3.18
N LEU A 115 -0.78 -7.93 2.31
CA LEU A 115 -0.46 -6.55 2.67
C LEU A 115 -1.71 -5.81 3.18
N THR A 116 -2.83 -5.97 2.49
CA THR A 116 -4.11 -5.37 2.90
C THR A 116 -4.55 -5.90 4.26
N ASP A 117 -4.46 -7.21 4.47
CA ASP A 117 -4.87 -7.85 5.73
C ASP A 117 -4.04 -7.38 6.92
N VAL A 118 -2.74 -7.22 6.73
CA VAL A 118 -1.83 -6.76 7.80
C VAL A 118 -2.12 -5.30 8.16
N LEU A 119 -2.48 -4.47 7.20
CA LEU A 119 -2.78 -3.06 7.44
C LEU A 119 -4.22 -2.84 7.93
N ALA A 120 -5.10 -3.82 7.83
CA ALA A 120 -6.49 -3.69 8.24
C ALA A 120 -6.68 -3.28 9.71
N PRO A 121 -5.89 -3.83 10.68
CA PRO A 121 -6.01 -3.41 12.08
C PRO A 121 -5.65 -1.95 12.33
N LEU A 122 -4.98 -1.29 11.39
CA LEU A 122 -4.60 0.11 11.49
C LEU A 122 -5.67 1.05 10.92
N ARG A 123 -6.83 0.51 10.53
CA ARG A 123 -7.94 1.33 10.03
C ARG A 123 -8.48 2.20 11.15
N GLU A 124 -8.82 3.45 10.79
CA GLU A 124 -9.49 4.34 11.72
C GLU A 124 -10.82 3.74 12.16
N PRO A 125 -11.23 3.95 13.42
CA PRO A 125 -12.57 3.54 13.85
C PRO A 125 -13.62 4.14 12.94
N ALA A 126 -14.66 3.35 12.64
CA ALA A 126 -15.80 3.83 11.88
C ALA A 126 -16.46 4.95 12.68
N GLY A 127 -16.32 6.15 12.20
CA GLY A 127 -16.93 7.32 12.83
C GLY A 127 -17.65 8.11 11.80
#